data_0be481369e7a9da24ae1173452f00b69
#
_entry.id   0be481369e7a9da24ae1173452f00b69
#
_cell.length_a   1.000
_cell.length_b   1.000
_cell.length_c   1.000
_cell.angle_alpha   90.00
_cell.angle_beta   90.00
_cell.angle_gamma   90.00
#
_symmetry.space_group_name_H-M   'P 1'
#
loop_
_entity.id
_entity.type
_entity.pdbx_description
1 polymer ?
#
loop_
_entity_poly.entity_id
_entity_poly.type
_entity_poly.pdbx_seq_one_letter_code
_entity_poly.pdbx_strand_id
1 'polypeptide(L)'
;MEKIPAPTGDPDAPLKALIFDALYDSYKGVIVFCRVKEGTVKVGDKIKMMATGAMDEVTEVGYFGAGQFIPCDELSAGMVGYICASIKNVRDTRVGDTVTNADRPCAEALPGYKKVNPMVYCGLYPADSAKYPDLRDALEKLQINDASLYFEPETSLALGFGFRCGFLGLLHLEIIQERLEREFNLDLVTCLLYTSPSPR
;
A
#
# COMPACT_ATOMS: atom_id res chain seq x y z
N MET A 1 -3.98 3.80 -33.00
CA MET A 1 -4.77 4.57 -32.03
C MET A 1 -6.27 4.41 -32.19
N GLU A 2 -6.79 4.10 -33.38
CA GLU A 2 -8.24 3.94 -33.61
C GLU A 2 -8.91 2.76 -32.85
N LYS A 3 -8.14 1.79 -32.36
CA LYS A 3 -8.69 0.59 -31.68
C LYS A 3 -8.72 0.69 -30.14
N ILE A 4 -8.10 1.71 -29.56
CA ILE A 4 -8.06 1.89 -28.10
C ILE A 4 -8.77 3.21 -27.80
N PRO A 5 -9.94 3.18 -27.13
CA PRO A 5 -10.65 4.40 -26.78
C PRO A 5 -9.84 5.23 -25.79
N ALA A 6 -9.97 6.56 -25.88
CA ALA A 6 -9.41 7.46 -24.88
C ALA A 6 -10.03 7.18 -23.50
N PRO A 7 -9.33 7.52 -22.40
CA PRO A 7 -9.92 7.46 -21.06
C PRO A 7 -11.19 8.31 -21.00
N THR A 8 -12.20 7.78 -20.36
CA THR A 8 -13.47 8.48 -20.12
C THR A 8 -13.46 9.04 -18.70
N GLY A 9 -14.09 10.18 -18.47
CA GLY A 9 -14.27 10.80 -17.17
C GLY A 9 -14.63 12.27 -17.32
N ASP A 10 -15.29 12.81 -16.29
CA ASP A 10 -15.66 14.22 -16.22
C ASP A 10 -14.70 14.92 -15.24
N PRO A 11 -13.88 15.90 -15.71
CA PRO A 11 -12.97 16.65 -14.86
C PRO A 11 -13.66 17.52 -13.79
N ASP A 12 -14.92 17.92 -14.04
CA ASP A 12 -15.70 18.78 -13.15
C ASP A 12 -16.54 18.00 -12.13
N ALA A 13 -16.58 16.67 -12.26
CA ALA A 13 -17.27 15.79 -11.29
C ALA A 13 -16.54 15.77 -9.94
N PRO A 14 -17.18 15.28 -8.87
CA PRO A 14 -16.48 14.98 -7.62
C PRO A 14 -15.31 14.03 -7.83
N LEU A 15 -14.17 14.32 -7.21
CA LEU A 15 -12.96 13.52 -7.35
C LEU A 15 -13.21 12.05 -6.98
N LYS A 16 -12.83 11.17 -7.90
CA LYS A 16 -12.73 9.72 -7.69
C LYS A 16 -11.41 9.23 -8.25
N ALA A 17 -10.46 8.95 -7.40
CA ALA A 17 -9.18 8.38 -7.80
C ALA A 17 -8.97 7.04 -7.10
N LEU A 18 -8.60 6.01 -7.86
CA LEU A 18 -8.33 4.66 -7.35
C LEU A 18 -6.85 4.54 -7.03
N ILE A 19 -6.53 4.16 -5.80
CA ILE A 19 -5.17 3.83 -5.39
C ILE A 19 -4.82 2.45 -5.91
N PHE A 20 -3.78 2.34 -6.73
CA PHE A 20 -3.31 1.05 -7.24
C PHE A 20 -1.97 0.62 -6.63
N ASP A 21 -1.21 1.56 -6.05
CA ASP A 21 0.02 1.31 -5.32
C ASP A 21 0.33 2.48 -4.37
N ALA A 22 1.26 2.30 -3.45
CA ALA A 22 1.75 3.35 -2.59
C ALA A 22 3.20 3.08 -2.17
N LEU A 23 3.96 4.13 -1.93
CA LEU A 23 5.34 4.08 -1.49
C LEU A 23 5.52 4.90 -0.22
N TYR A 24 6.29 4.39 0.72
CA TYR A 24 6.71 5.18 1.88
C TYR A 24 8.07 5.83 1.61
N ASP A 25 8.09 7.15 1.66
CA ASP A 25 9.30 7.96 1.61
C ASP A 25 9.56 8.61 2.96
N SER A 26 10.80 8.58 3.45
CA SER A 26 11.15 9.10 4.78
C SER A 26 11.00 10.62 4.90
N TYR A 27 10.99 11.36 3.78
CA TYR A 27 10.87 12.81 3.74
C TYR A 27 9.46 13.27 3.37
N LYS A 28 8.83 12.61 2.39
CA LYS A 28 7.50 12.98 1.86
C LYS A 28 6.35 12.25 2.55
N GLY A 29 6.64 11.22 3.36
CA GLY A 29 5.63 10.35 3.94
C GLY A 29 5.08 9.34 2.93
N VAL A 30 3.80 9.03 2.99
CA VAL A 30 3.17 8.11 2.04
C VAL A 30 2.90 8.83 0.72
N ILE A 31 3.47 8.29 -0.36
CA ILE A 31 3.22 8.70 -1.74
C ILE A 31 2.21 7.71 -2.32
N VAL A 32 1.04 8.20 -2.69
CA VAL A 32 -0.06 7.39 -3.23
C VAL A 32 -0.03 7.41 -4.74
N PHE A 33 -0.01 6.23 -5.36
CA PHE A 33 -0.10 6.08 -6.81
C PHE A 33 -1.55 5.83 -7.18
N CYS A 34 -2.12 6.70 -8.01
CA CYS A 34 -3.53 6.64 -8.30
C CYS A 34 -3.86 6.87 -9.76
N ARG A 35 -5.02 6.35 -10.15
CA ARG A 35 -5.69 6.67 -11.39
C ARG A 35 -6.92 7.51 -11.11
N VAL A 36 -6.94 8.73 -11.63
CA VAL A 36 -8.10 9.60 -11.55
C VAL A 36 -9.17 9.13 -12.55
N LYS A 37 -10.32 8.74 -12.05
CA LYS A 37 -11.46 8.30 -12.86
C LYS A 37 -12.38 9.45 -13.17
N GLU A 38 -12.66 10.31 -12.21
CA GLU A 38 -13.50 11.48 -12.31
C GLU A 38 -12.94 12.61 -11.44
N GLY A 39 -13.23 13.83 -11.80
CA GLY A 39 -12.79 15.00 -11.07
C GLY A 39 -11.35 15.40 -11.36
N THR A 40 -10.87 16.34 -10.57
CA THR A 40 -9.51 16.87 -10.62
C THR A 40 -8.98 17.03 -9.20
N VAL A 41 -7.69 16.76 -8.98
CA VAL A 41 -6.98 16.99 -7.72
C VAL A 41 -5.79 17.92 -7.98
N LYS A 42 -5.61 18.89 -7.08
CA LYS A 42 -4.57 19.93 -7.14
C LYS A 42 -3.79 19.99 -5.82
N VAL A 43 -2.63 20.62 -5.87
CA VAL A 43 -1.89 20.98 -4.65
C VAL A 43 -2.73 21.93 -3.80
N GLY A 44 -2.80 21.65 -2.49
CA GLY A 44 -3.59 22.38 -1.52
C GLY A 44 -5.02 21.86 -1.34
N ASP A 45 -5.48 20.90 -2.15
CA ASP A 45 -6.78 20.27 -1.96
C ASP A 45 -6.79 19.41 -0.70
N LYS A 46 -7.92 19.41 0.00
CA LYS A 46 -8.17 18.46 1.09
C LYS A 46 -8.78 17.21 0.53
N ILE A 47 -8.07 16.11 0.68
CA ILE A 47 -8.51 14.79 0.23
C ILE A 47 -8.97 13.94 1.40
N LYS A 48 -9.83 12.98 1.09
CA LYS A 48 -10.34 11.98 2.03
C LYS A 48 -10.18 10.59 1.45
N MET A 49 -9.61 9.68 2.23
CA MET A 49 -9.58 8.24 1.95
C MET A 49 -10.94 7.64 2.32
N MET A 50 -11.63 6.99 1.41
CA MET A 50 -13.01 6.54 1.66
C MET A 50 -13.08 5.32 2.59
N ALA A 51 -12.10 4.41 2.53
CA ALA A 51 -12.09 3.19 3.36
C ALA A 51 -11.66 3.48 4.80
N THR A 52 -10.67 4.34 5.01
CA THR A 52 -10.13 4.65 6.34
C THR A 52 -10.75 5.89 6.97
N GLY A 53 -11.30 6.79 6.15
CA GLY A 53 -11.84 8.07 6.57
C GLY A 53 -10.76 9.13 6.86
N ALA A 54 -9.49 8.81 6.68
CA ALA A 54 -8.37 9.73 6.86
C ALA A 54 -8.49 10.93 5.90
N MET A 55 -8.16 12.11 6.41
CA MET A 55 -8.18 13.36 5.64
C MET A 55 -6.81 14.02 5.76
N ASP A 56 -6.29 14.43 4.62
CA ASP A 56 -5.00 15.11 4.51
C ASP A 56 -5.02 16.16 3.41
N GLU A 57 -4.06 17.08 3.48
CA GLU A 57 -3.88 18.12 2.47
C GLU A 57 -2.82 17.67 1.46
N VAL A 58 -3.14 17.84 0.17
CA VAL A 58 -2.24 17.51 -0.94
C VAL A 58 -1.08 18.50 -0.99
N THR A 59 0.14 17.99 -0.83
CA THR A 59 1.36 18.80 -0.89
C THR A 59 2.01 18.81 -2.26
N GLU A 60 1.85 17.74 -3.01
CA GLU A 60 2.40 17.60 -4.37
C GLU A 60 1.54 16.62 -5.18
N VAL A 61 1.36 16.90 -6.44
CA VAL A 61 0.82 15.97 -7.43
C VAL A 61 1.74 15.89 -8.64
N GLY A 62 1.72 14.77 -9.34
CA GLY A 62 2.53 14.62 -10.54
C GLY A 62 2.28 13.30 -11.26
N TYR A 63 2.99 13.10 -12.35
CA TYR A 63 2.93 11.90 -13.17
C TYR A 63 4.29 11.21 -13.28
N PHE A 64 4.27 9.99 -13.82
CA PHE A 64 5.48 9.17 -13.91
C PHE A 64 6.24 9.47 -15.21
N GLY A 65 7.50 9.83 -15.08
CA GLY A 65 8.46 9.85 -16.17
C GLY A 65 9.29 8.56 -16.24
N ALA A 66 10.28 8.52 -17.11
CA ALA A 66 11.23 7.43 -17.19
C ALA A 66 12.18 7.47 -15.99
N GLY A 67 11.89 6.67 -14.97
CA GLY A 67 12.70 6.58 -13.75
C GLY A 67 12.64 7.78 -12.80
N GLN A 68 11.66 8.68 -12.98
CA GLN A 68 11.52 9.87 -12.13
C GLN A 68 10.06 10.29 -11.97
N PHE A 69 9.76 10.97 -10.89
CA PHE A 69 8.50 11.67 -10.66
C PHE A 69 8.55 13.07 -11.27
N ILE A 70 7.53 13.43 -12.03
CA ILE A 70 7.42 14.75 -12.66
C ILE A 70 6.26 15.48 -12.01
N PRO A 71 6.53 16.50 -11.18
CA PRO A 71 5.47 17.31 -10.56
C PRO A 71 4.65 18.05 -11.62
N CYS A 72 3.36 18.23 -11.35
CA CYS A 72 2.46 19.03 -12.16
C CYS A 72 1.50 19.82 -11.27
N ASP A 73 0.72 20.71 -11.86
CA ASP A 73 -0.21 21.56 -11.12
C ASP A 73 -1.47 20.79 -10.70
N GLU A 74 -1.91 19.85 -11.53
CA GLU A 74 -3.12 19.07 -11.28
C GLU A 74 -3.09 17.71 -11.97
N LEU A 75 -3.88 16.77 -11.44
CA LEU A 75 -4.23 15.50 -12.07
C LEU A 75 -5.74 15.49 -12.32
N SER A 76 -6.15 15.33 -13.58
CA SER A 76 -7.54 15.32 -13.98
C SER A 76 -8.01 13.94 -14.44
N ALA A 77 -9.32 13.80 -14.67
CA ALA A 77 -9.96 12.56 -15.09
C ALA A 77 -9.23 11.90 -16.27
N GLY A 78 -8.95 10.60 -16.14
CA GLY A 78 -8.21 9.79 -17.11
C GLY A 78 -6.71 9.72 -16.89
N MET A 79 -6.13 10.60 -16.06
CA MET A 79 -4.69 10.61 -15.78
C MET A 79 -4.31 9.56 -14.75
N VAL A 80 -3.08 9.09 -14.87
CA VAL A 80 -2.40 8.23 -13.89
C VAL A 80 -1.21 9.00 -13.34
N GLY A 81 -1.10 9.07 -12.02
CA GLY A 81 -0.04 9.82 -11.38
C GLY A 81 0.10 9.50 -9.91
N TYR A 82 0.77 10.38 -9.20
CA TYR A 82 0.98 10.25 -7.77
C TYR A 82 0.46 11.48 -7.01
N ILE A 83 0.07 11.26 -5.77
CA ILE A 83 -0.35 12.27 -4.81
C ILE A 83 0.53 12.13 -3.57
N CYS A 84 1.21 13.20 -3.20
CA CYS A 84 1.82 13.34 -1.88
C CYS A 84 0.85 14.13 -1.01
N ALA A 85 0.43 13.54 0.08
CA ALA A 85 -0.27 14.23 1.15
C ALA A 85 0.50 13.95 2.43
N SER A 86 0.45 14.83 3.39
CA SER A 86 1.24 14.70 4.64
C SER A 86 0.80 13.52 5.52
N ILE A 87 0.46 12.40 4.90
CA ILE A 87 0.00 11.17 5.55
C ILE A 87 1.15 10.59 6.36
N LYS A 88 1.06 10.73 7.68
CA LYS A 88 2.09 10.26 8.60
C LYS A 88 1.91 8.80 9.00
N ASN A 89 0.67 8.35 9.03
CA ASN A 89 0.35 7.00 9.45
C ASN A 89 0.13 6.11 8.21
N VAL A 90 1.01 5.17 8.06
CA VAL A 90 1.01 4.16 7.01
C VAL A 90 -0.34 3.42 6.89
N ARG A 91 -1.03 3.21 8.02
CA ARG A 91 -2.30 2.49 8.06
C ARG A 91 -3.49 3.26 7.49
N ASP A 92 -3.31 4.57 7.26
CA ASP A 92 -4.36 5.44 6.74
C ASP A 92 -4.54 5.31 5.21
N THR A 93 -3.61 4.61 4.56
CA THR A 93 -3.62 4.37 3.11
C THR A 93 -3.68 2.88 2.80
N ARG A 94 -4.56 2.49 1.89
CA ARG A 94 -4.67 1.11 1.41
C ARG A 94 -4.77 1.07 -0.11
N VAL A 95 -4.05 0.14 -0.72
CA VAL A 95 -4.21 -0.18 -2.14
C VAL A 95 -5.64 -0.68 -2.38
N GLY A 96 -6.29 -0.14 -3.42
CA GLY A 96 -7.69 -0.40 -3.72
C GLY A 96 -8.68 0.58 -3.08
N ASP A 97 -8.22 1.51 -2.23
CA ASP A 97 -9.07 2.58 -1.69
C ASP A 97 -9.34 3.66 -2.73
N THR A 98 -10.38 4.44 -2.48
CA THR A 98 -10.78 5.59 -3.29
C THR A 98 -10.42 6.88 -2.57
N VAL A 99 -9.68 7.72 -3.27
CA VAL A 99 -9.42 9.10 -2.83
C VAL A 99 -10.50 9.99 -3.40
N THR A 100 -11.09 10.81 -2.54
CA THR A 100 -12.08 11.83 -2.91
C THR A 100 -11.73 13.18 -2.30
N ASN A 101 -12.36 14.24 -2.79
CA ASN A 101 -12.23 15.56 -2.19
C ASN A 101 -13.00 15.62 -0.88
N ALA A 102 -12.43 16.18 0.18
CA ALA A 102 -13.07 16.27 1.50
C ALA A 102 -14.26 17.23 1.51
N ASP A 103 -14.19 18.31 0.74
CA ASP A 103 -15.24 19.33 0.67
C ASP A 103 -16.42 18.91 -0.22
N ARG A 104 -16.14 18.09 -1.25
CA ARG A 104 -17.13 17.57 -2.21
C ARG A 104 -16.91 16.07 -2.42
N PRO A 105 -17.21 15.24 -1.40
CA PRO A 105 -16.94 13.81 -1.49
C PRO A 105 -17.84 13.14 -2.53
N CYS A 106 -17.31 12.14 -3.22
CA CYS A 106 -18.12 11.31 -4.11
C CYS A 106 -19.06 10.40 -3.30
N ALA A 107 -20.23 10.10 -3.89
CA ALA A 107 -21.26 9.31 -3.21
C ALA A 107 -20.87 7.84 -3.02
N GLU A 108 -20.10 7.28 -3.95
CA GLU A 108 -19.72 5.86 -3.97
C GLU A 108 -18.23 5.70 -4.23
N ALA A 109 -17.60 4.79 -3.46
CA ALA A 109 -16.24 4.38 -3.71
C ALA A 109 -16.13 3.58 -5.02
N LEU A 110 -14.97 3.65 -5.66
CA LEU A 110 -14.66 2.78 -6.78
C LEU A 110 -14.55 1.33 -6.31
N PRO A 111 -14.90 0.33 -7.15
CA PRO A 111 -14.65 -1.06 -6.82
C PRO A 111 -13.15 -1.26 -6.66
N GLY A 112 -12.74 -1.60 -5.43
CA GLY A 112 -11.36 -1.89 -5.08
C GLY A 112 -10.91 -3.26 -5.56
N TYR A 113 -9.68 -3.63 -5.22
CA TYR A 113 -9.15 -4.95 -5.52
C TYR A 113 -9.73 -6.01 -4.58
N LYS A 114 -9.92 -7.23 -5.09
CA LYS A 114 -10.34 -8.36 -4.26
C LYS A 114 -9.23 -8.71 -3.27
N LYS A 115 -9.59 -8.87 -1.99
CA LYS A 115 -8.66 -9.39 -1.00
C LYS A 115 -8.32 -10.84 -1.34
N VAL A 116 -7.04 -11.13 -1.51
CA VAL A 116 -6.54 -12.49 -1.75
C VAL A 116 -6.22 -13.14 -0.41
N ASN A 117 -6.63 -14.39 -0.24
CA ASN A 117 -6.30 -15.14 0.98
C ASN A 117 -4.88 -15.72 0.86
N PRO A 118 -4.08 -15.67 1.91
CA PRO A 118 -2.78 -16.32 1.95
C PRO A 118 -2.89 -17.84 1.74
N MET A 119 -1.92 -18.40 1.04
CA MET A 119 -1.82 -19.85 0.80
C MET A 119 -0.67 -20.50 1.58
N VAL A 120 0.34 -19.72 1.93
CA VAL A 120 1.51 -20.18 2.69
C VAL A 120 1.64 -19.32 3.93
N TYR A 121 1.84 -19.96 5.07
CA TYR A 121 2.10 -19.27 6.34
C TYR A 121 3.51 -19.56 6.81
N CYS A 122 4.18 -18.53 7.32
CA CYS A 122 5.53 -18.63 7.85
C CYS A 122 5.66 -17.71 9.07
N GLY A 123 6.28 -18.22 10.13
CA GLY A 123 6.74 -17.40 11.24
C GLY A 123 8.02 -16.66 10.85
N LEU A 124 8.05 -15.35 11.01
CA LEU A 124 9.23 -14.50 10.84
C LEU A 124 9.68 -13.99 12.20
N TYR A 125 10.89 -14.32 12.58
CA TYR A 125 11.47 -13.93 13.87
C TYR A 125 12.78 -13.18 13.62
N PRO A 126 13.04 -12.05 14.29
CA PRO A 126 14.33 -11.40 14.21
C PRO A 126 15.38 -12.28 14.91
N ALA A 127 16.57 -12.42 14.32
CA ALA A 127 17.69 -13.14 14.94
C ALA A 127 18.11 -12.49 16.27
N ASP A 128 18.01 -11.14 16.36
CA ASP A 128 18.17 -10.38 17.58
C ASP A 128 16.79 -9.90 18.07
N SER A 129 16.38 -10.34 19.25
CA SER A 129 15.07 -9.99 19.85
C SER A 129 14.89 -8.47 20.05
N ALA A 130 15.97 -7.72 20.18
CA ALA A 130 15.91 -6.26 20.30
C ALA A 130 15.36 -5.60 19.02
N LYS A 131 15.49 -6.25 17.87
CA LYS A 131 14.98 -5.79 16.57
C LYS A 131 13.52 -6.13 16.28
N TYR A 132 12.77 -6.66 17.25
CA TYR A 132 11.34 -6.93 17.08
C TYR A 132 10.52 -5.68 16.68
N PRO A 133 10.72 -4.49 17.29
CA PRO A 133 10.03 -3.28 16.84
C PRO A 133 10.38 -2.88 15.40
N ASP A 134 11.65 -3.03 15.02
CA ASP A 134 12.12 -2.72 13.66
C ASP A 134 11.47 -3.64 12.62
N LEU A 135 11.34 -4.94 12.94
CA LEU A 135 10.65 -5.91 12.10
C LEU A 135 9.17 -5.56 11.91
N ARG A 136 8.50 -5.11 12.98
CA ARG A 136 7.11 -4.67 12.91
C ARG A 136 6.96 -3.48 11.97
N ASP A 137 7.79 -2.46 12.15
CA ASP A 137 7.75 -1.24 11.35
C ASP A 137 8.07 -1.53 9.87
N ALA A 138 9.01 -2.46 9.61
CA ALA A 138 9.33 -2.92 8.27
C ALA A 138 8.15 -3.64 7.60
N LEU A 139 7.49 -4.56 8.31
CA LEU A 139 6.30 -5.27 7.79
C LEU A 139 5.13 -4.31 7.53
N GLU A 140 4.89 -3.33 8.38
CA GLU A 140 3.89 -2.29 8.17
C GLU A 140 4.18 -1.46 6.90
N LYS A 141 5.44 -1.09 6.67
CA LYS A 141 5.87 -0.39 5.45
C LYS A 141 5.73 -1.23 4.19
N LEU A 142 6.11 -2.52 4.26
CA LEU A 142 5.95 -3.42 3.13
C LEU A 142 4.48 -3.66 2.77
N GLN A 143 3.59 -3.71 3.77
CA GLN A 143 2.16 -3.91 3.55
C GLN A 143 1.50 -2.77 2.77
N ILE A 144 2.10 -1.57 2.74
CA ILE A 144 1.60 -0.47 1.89
C ILE A 144 1.72 -0.83 0.42
N ASN A 145 2.88 -1.38 0.02
CA ASN A 145 3.15 -1.78 -1.36
C ASN A 145 2.50 -3.11 -1.71
N ASP A 146 2.38 -3.99 -0.73
CA ASP A 146 1.87 -5.34 -0.92
C ASP A 146 0.63 -5.59 -0.06
N ALA A 147 -0.53 -5.28 -0.63
CA ALA A 147 -1.82 -5.47 0.04
C ALA A 147 -2.15 -6.96 0.29
N SER A 148 -1.40 -7.89 -0.30
CA SER A 148 -1.55 -9.34 -0.08
C SER A 148 -0.76 -9.85 1.12
N LEU A 149 0.21 -9.07 1.62
CA LEU A 149 0.97 -9.41 2.82
C LEU A 149 0.07 -9.31 4.06
N TYR A 150 -0.11 -10.44 4.71
CA TYR A 150 -0.82 -10.54 5.98
C TYR A 150 0.19 -10.85 7.09
N PHE A 151 0.09 -10.21 8.23
CA PHE A 151 0.89 -10.56 9.41
C PHE A 151 0.14 -10.28 10.71
N GLU A 152 0.43 -11.10 11.71
CA GLU A 152 -0.06 -10.96 13.08
C GLU A 152 1.06 -11.29 14.07
N PRO A 153 1.08 -10.67 15.26
CA PRO A 153 2.07 -11.01 16.29
C PRO A 153 1.99 -12.47 16.69
N GLU A 154 3.14 -13.12 16.81
CA GLU A 154 3.26 -14.50 17.28
C GLU A 154 4.42 -14.62 18.28
N THR A 155 4.30 -15.55 19.20
CA THR A 155 5.36 -15.84 20.18
C THR A 155 5.74 -17.30 20.11
N SER A 156 7.02 -17.56 19.94
CA SER A 156 7.60 -18.90 19.98
C SER A 156 8.39 -19.09 21.28
N LEU A 157 8.25 -20.25 21.92
CA LEU A 157 9.05 -20.59 23.12
C LEU A 157 10.55 -20.65 22.81
N ALA A 158 10.92 -21.02 21.58
CA ALA A 158 12.32 -21.17 21.17
C ALA A 158 12.91 -19.88 20.55
N LEU A 159 12.10 -19.11 19.80
CA LEU A 159 12.56 -17.97 19.00
C LEU A 159 12.12 -16.61 19.56
N GLY A 160 11.29 -16.60 20.61
CA GLY A 160 10.79 -15.37 21.22
C GLY A 160 9.66 -14.71 20.43
N PHE A 161 9.65 -13.40 20.42
CA PHE A 161 8.61 -12.60 19.73
C PHE A 161 8.90 -12.47 18.23
N GLY A 162 7.88 -12.68 17.44
CA GLY A 162 7.93 -12.57 15.98
C GLY A 162 6.55 -12.31 15.38
N PHE A 163 6.40 -12.62 14.12
CA PHE A 163 5.15 -12.43 13.39
C PHE A 163 4.82 -13.69 12.58
N ARG A 164 3.58 -14.10 12.66
CA ARG A 164 3.00 -15.07 11.75
C ARG A 164 2.56 -14.33 10.49
N CYS A 165 3.22 -14.62 9.38
CA CYS A 165 2.98 -13.97 8.11
C CYS A 165 2.29 -14.91 7.13
N GLY A 166 1.38 -14.37 6.33
CA GLY A 166 0.68 -15.07 5.27
C GLY A 166 1.10 -14.57 3.89
N PHE A 167 1.41 -15.49 2.98
CA PHE A 167 1.95 -15.24 1.65
C PHE A 167 1.12 -15.92 0.57
N LEU A 168 1.15 -15.40 -0.66
CA LEU A 168 0.49 -16.00 -1.83
C LEU A 168 1.15 -17.30 -2.28
N GLY A 169 2.43 -17.50 -1.94
CA GLY A 169 3.22 -18.68 -2.27
C GLY A 169 4.65 -18.55 -1.77
N LEU A 170 5.48 -19.56 -2.04
CA LEU A 170 6.88 -19.59 -1.59
C LEU A 170 7.71 -18.47 -2.24
N LEU A 171 7.50 -18.18 -3.51
CA LEU A 171 8.19 -17.07 -4.18
C LEU A 171 7.86 -15.71 -3.55
N HIS A 172 6.61 -15.49 -3.16
CA HIS A 172 6.22 -14.29 -2.44
C HIS A 172 6.92 -14.18 -1.08
N LEU A 173 7.03 -15.30 -0.34
CA LEU A 173 7.80 -15.38 0.90
C LEU A 173 9.26 -14.98 0.69
N GLU A 174 9.91 -15.55 -0.32
CA GLU A 174 11.32 -15.28 -0.63
C GLU A 174 11.55 -13.80 -0.96
N ILE A 175 10.66 -13.20 -1.77
CA ILE A 175 10.74 -11.78 -2.13
C ILE A 175 10.60 -10.89 -0.88
N ILE A 176 9.63 -11.15 -0.02
CA ILE A 176 9.41 -10.35 1.19
C ILE A 176 10.58 -10.51 2.16
N GLN A 177 11.09 -11.74 2.34
CA GLN A 177 12.27 -12.00 3.17
C GLN A 177 13.49 -11.22 2.66
N GLU A 178 13.78 -11.32 1.36
CA GLU A 178 14.91 -10.62 0.74
C GLU A 178 14.78 -9.09 0.87
N ARG A 179 13.57 -8.55 0.75
CA ARG A 179 13.32 -7.13 0.97
C ARG A 179 13.55 -6.72 2.42
N LEU A 180 13.09 -7.50 3.39
CA LEU A 180 13.33 -7.23 4.82
C LEU A 180 14.83 -7.24 5.15
N GLU A 181 15.59 -8.16 4.58
CA GLU A 181 17.03 -8.25 4.77
C GLU A 181 17.77 -7.08 4.11
N ARG A 182 17.46 -6.74 2.85
CA ARG A 182 18.18 -5.73 2.06
C ARG A 182 17.77 -4.29 2.35
N GLU A 183 16.46 -4.04 2.44
CA GLU A 183 15.93 -2.67 2.58
C GLU A 183 15.94 -2.22 4.05
N PHE A 184 15.75 -3.14 5.00
CA PHE A 184 15.63 -2.84 6.43
C PHE A 184 16.77 -3.39 7.29
N ASN A 185 17.74 -4.07 6.69
CA ASN A 185 18.91 -4.66 7.38
C ASN A 185 18.52 -5.54 8.58
N LEU A 186 17.55 -6.43 8.36
CA LEU A 186 17.03 -7.36 9.36
C LEU A 186 17.53 -8.77 9.07
N ASP A 187 18.22 -9.38 10.03
CA ASP A 187 18.53 -10.81 9.99
C ASP A 187 17.33 -11.58 10.53
N LEU A 188 16.80 -12.51 9.74
CA LEU A 188 15.56 -13.21 10.03
C LEU A 188 15.73 -14.71 10.16
N VAL A 189 15.01 -15.30 11.11
CA VAL A 189 14.77 -16.73 11.20
C VAL A 189 13.36 -16.99 10.67
N THR A 190 13.26 -17.82 9.63
CA THR A 190 11.99 -18.17 9.00
C THR A 190 11.56 -19.57 9.39
N CYS A 191 10.30 -19.74 9.78
CA CYS A 191 9.72 -21.01 10.17
C CYS A 191 8.46 -21.27 9.34
N LEU A 192 8.55 -22.17 8.34
CA LEU A 192 7.39 -22.58 7.55
C LEU A 192 6.39 -23.36 8.42
N LEU A 193 5.16 -22.92 8.40
CA LEU A 193 4.06 -23.58 9.12
C LEU A 193 3.39 -24.57 8.17
N TYR A 194 3.74 -25.85 8.29
CA TYR A 194 3.07 -26.91 7.57
C TYR A 194 1.82 -27.34 8.35
N THR A 195 0.66 -27.29 7.70
CA THR A 195 -0.52 -28.00 8.18
C THR A 195 -0.38 -29.46 7.76
N SER A 196 0.08 -30.29 8.65
CA SER A 196 -0.01 -31.75 8.47
C SER A 196 -1.49 -32.14 8.45
N PRO A 197 -1.97 -32.86 7.42
CA PRO A 197 -3.34 -33.40 7.48
C PRO A 197 -3.42 -34.32 8.70
N SER A 198 -4.39 -34.04 9.58
CA SER A 198 -4.68 -34.91 10.72
C SER A 198 -4.96 -36.32 10.21
N PRO A 199 -4.28 -37.36 10.68
CA PRO A 199 -4.64 -38.73 10.35
C PRO A 199 -6.07 -38.98 10.81
N ARG A 200 -6.93 -39.37 9.88
CA ARG A 200 -8.28 -39.86 10.19
C ARG A 200 -8.21 -41.28 10.75
#